data_64802183e4c3a3a69e3cbedddc235125
#
_entry.id   64802183e4c3a3a69e3cbedddc235125
#
_cell.length_a   1.000
_cell.length_b   1.000
_cell.length_c   1.000
_cell.angle_alpha   90.00
_cell.angle_beta   90.00
_cell.angle_gamma   90.00
#
_symmetry.space_group_name_H-M   'P 1'
#
loop_
_entity.id
_entity.type
_entity.pdbx_description
1 polymer ?
#
loop_
_entity_poly.entity_id
_entity_poly.type
_entity_poly.pdbx_seq_one_letter_code
_entity_poly.pdbx_strand_id
1 'polypeptide(L)'
;MRIRSVTTFLPLKSNALVPDRIAAKLSTFNQEIRTALDHNGFTLQSLRCATNPFTDYLQGNHLESMIKKIQKIENQLMLAGFDYVSIGSLSADRLDTFSLIPEIISETETVFVTAQMVDANKTTLSIQAIKEIASVIKKLSLLDENGFANLFFAALANVPPGIPFLPAAYQSSTV
;
A
#
# COMPACT_ATOMS: atom_id res chain seq x y z
N MET A 1 -4.46 17.10 21.70
CA MET A 1 -4.07 17.29 20.27
C MET A 1 -4.29 16.01 19.51
N ARG A 2 -4.73 16.07 18.21
CA ARG A 2 -4.98 14.86 17.41
C ARG A 2 -3.81 14.62 16.44
N ILE A 3 -3.24 13.42 16.47
CA ILE A 3 -2.29 12.92 15.48
C ILE A 3 -3.08 12.10 14.44
N ARG A 4 -3.02 12.49 13.16
CA ARG A 4 -3.80 11.87 12.11
C ARG A 4 -3.31 10.45 11.80
N SER A 5 -1.99 10.27 11.71
CA SER A 5 -1.42 8.96 11.40
C SER A 5 0.02 8.83 11.84
N VAL A 6 0.41 7.60 12.16
CA VAL A 6 1.80 7.15 12.23
C VAL A 6 1.97 6.07 11.17
N THR A 7 2.98 6.19 10.31
CA THR A 7 3.24 5.27 9.20
C THR A 7 4.54 4.54 9.43
N THR A 8 4.48 3.21 9.49
CA THR A 8 5.64 2.32 9.56
C THR A 8 5.98 1.83 8.17
N PHE A 9 7.25 1.92 7.78
CA PHE A 9 7.75 1.40 6.51
C PHE A 9 8.37 0.02 6.72
N LEU A 10 7.82 -0.99 6.03
CA LEU A 10 8.18 -2.39 6.17
C LEU A 10 8.62 -2.99 4.83
N PRO A 11 9.92 -3.18 4.58
CA PRO A 11 10.37 -3.88 3.39
C PRO A 11 10.08 -5.38 3.51
N LEU A 12 9.36 -5.93 2.53
CA LEU A 12 9.09 -7.37 2.42
C LEU A 12 10.04 -7.98 1.38
N LYS A 13 10.56 -9.17 1.71
CA LYS A 13 11.46 -9.92 0.82
C LYS A 13 10.66 -10.85 -0.10
N SER A 14 11.28 -11.26 -1.20
CA SER A 14 10.69 -12.16 -2.19
C SER A 14 10.04 -13.41 -1.56
N ASN A 15 8.83 -13.72 -2.00
CA ASN A 15 7.99 -14.84 -1.54
C ASN A 15 7.65 -14.88 -0.05
N ALA A 16 7.89 -13.80 0.69
CA ALA A 16 7.66 -13.76 2.12
C ALA A 16 6.31 -13.11 2.48
N LEU A 17 5.54 -13.79 3.30
CA LEU A 17 4.58 -13.16 4.21
C LEU A 17 5.35 -12.37 5.28
N VAL A 18 4.65 -11.58 6.09
CA VAL A 18 5.29 -10.94 7.25
C VAL A 18 5.77 -12.04 8.21
N PRO A 19 7.09 -12.14 8.51
CA PRO A 19 7.57 -13.17 9.42
C PRO A 19 6.96 -12.98 10.82
N ASP A 20 6.56 -14.07 11.48
CA ASP A 20 5.87 -14.02 12.78
C ASP A 20 6.63 -13.20 13.82
N ARG A 21 7.97 -13.32 13.86
CA ARG A 21 8.82 -12.50 14.74
C ARG A 21 8.70 -11.01 14.45
N ILE A 22 8.53 -10.62 13.18
CA ILE A 22 8.35 -9.22 12.79
C ILE A 22 6.94 -8.78 13.14
N ALA A 23 5.93 -9.58 12.84
CA ALA A 23 4.54 -9.29 13.19
C ALA A 23 4.37 -9.06 14.71
N ALA A 24 4.99 -9.91 15.54
CA ALA A 24 4.97 -9.75 16.99
C ALA A 24 5.65 -8.44 17.45
N LYS A 25 6.80 -8.07 16.87
CA LYS A 25 7.48 -6.80 17.18
C LYS A 25 6.64 -5.60 16.77
N LEU A 26 5.99 -5.66 15.61
CA LEU A 26 5.11 -4.59 15.13
C LEU A 26 3.89 -4.43 16.03
N SER A 27 3.31 -5.54 16.49
CA SER A 27 2.18 -5.52 17.44
C SER A 27 2.57 -4.84 18.76
N THR A 28 3.71 -5.22 19.34
CA THR A 28 4.22 -4.59 20.58
C THR A 28 4.46 -3.09 20.35
N PHE A 29 5.16 -2.72 19.28
CA PHE A 29 5.43 -1.32 18.93
C PHE A 29 4.15 -0.51 18.77
N ASN A 30 3.15 -1.05 18.05
CA ASN A 30 1.88 -0.37 17.80
C ASN A 30 1.08 -0.16 19.09
N GLN A 31 1.13 -1.10 20.01
CA GLN A 31 0.52 -0.98 21.33
C GLN A 31 1.23 0.08 22.19
N GLU A 32 2.56 0.03 22.23
CA GLU A 32 3.38 0.98 22.98
C GLU A 32 3.19 2.42 22.49
N ILE A 33 3.17 2.64 21.17
CA ILE A 33 3.00 3.99 20.63
C ILE A 33 1.60 4.54 20.91
N ARG A 34 0.53 3.74 20.82
CA ARG A 34 -0.81 4.16 21.21
C ARG A 34 -0.85 4.55 22.67
N THR A 35 -0.29 3.72 23.55
CA THR A 35 -0.24 3.99 25.00
C THR A 35 0.57 5.25 25.32
N ALA A 36 1.74 5.40 24.69
CA ALA A 36 2.59 6.57 24.93
C ALA A 36 1.94 7.88 24.47
N LEU A 37 1.26 7.86 23.33
CA LEU A 37 0.56 9.03 22.82
C LEU A 37 -0.64 9.40 23.72
N ASP A 38 -1.43 8.42 24.13
CA ASP A 38 -2.58 8.64 25.03
C ASP A 38 -2.14 9.20 26.39
N HIS A 39 -1.09 8.65 26.97
CA HIS A 39 -0.49 9.17 28.24
C HIS A 39 -0.04 10.63 28.15
N ASN A 40 0.36 11.07 26.95
CA ASN A 40 0.78 12.45 26.69
C ASN A 40 -0.36 13.35 26.16
N GLY A 41 -1.62 12.90 26.24
CA GLY A 41 -2.79 13.69 25.84
C GLY A 41 -2.97 13.81 24.31
N PHE A 42 -2.36 12.92 23.52
CA PHE A 42 -2.55 12.85 22.08
C PHE A 42 -3.51 11.73 21.70
N THR A 43 -4.46 12.02 20.83
CA THR A 43 -5.35 11.01 20.23
C THR A 43 -4.78 10.60 18.89
N LEU A 44 -4.38 9.33 18.72
CA LEU A 44 -3.95 8.78 17.45
C LEU A 44 -5.16 8.28 16.66
N GLN A 45 -5.32 8.79 15.43
CA GLN A 45 -6.45 8.41 14.57
C GLN A 45 -6.20 7.09 13.84
N SER A 46 -4.98 6.87 13.29
CA SER A 46 -4.65 5.64 12.58
C SER A 46 -3.17 5.28 12.64
N LEU A 47 -2.91 3.97 12.69
CA LEU A 47 -1.61 3.36 12.45
C LEU A 47 -1.60 2.77 11.04
N ARG A 48 -0.55 3.02 10.28
CA ARG A 48 -0.45 2.65 8.87
C ARG A 48 0.85 1.92 8.61
N CYS A 49 0.79 0.93 7.71
CA CYS A 49 1.98 0.23 7.22
C CYS A 49 2.14 0.48 5.73
N ALA A 50 3.37 0.77 5.28
CA ALA A 50 3.69 0.89 3.85
C ALA A 50 4.83 -0.06 3.49
N THR A 51 4.59 -0.93 2.51
CA THR A 51 5.60 -1.88 2.01
C THR A 51 6.25 -1.37 0.72
N ASN A 52 7.28 -2.06 0.27
CA ASN A 52 7.77 -1.93 -1.11
C ASN A 52 6.71 -2.46 -2.09
N PRO A 53 6.85 -2.22 -3.40
CA PRO A 53 5.90 -2.70 -4.41
C PRO A 53 5.64 -4.20 -4.28
N PHE A 54 4.36 -4.59 -4.27
CA PHE A 54 4.00 -6.00 -4.12
C PHE A 54 4.60 -6.88 -5.23
N THR A 55 4.87 -6.32 -6.39
CA THR A 55 5.56 -6.98 -7.51
C THR A 55 6.99 -7.41 -7.20
N ASP A 56 7.62 -6.85 -6.15
CA ASP A 56 8.98 -7.22 -5.75
C ASP A 56 9.00 -8.50 -4.89
N TYR A 57 7.95 -8.72 -4.13
CA TYR A 57 7.90 -9.83 -3.17
C TYR A 57 6.83 -10.88 -3.48
N LEU A 58 5.88 -10.60 -4.37
CA LEU A 58 4.90 -11.58 -4.85
C LEU A 58 5.27 -12.04 -6.25
N GLN A 59 5.87 -13.20 -6.34
CA GLN A 59 6.14 -13.87 -7.62
C GLN A 59 5.02 -14.86 -7.93
N GLY A 60 4.59 -14.90 -9.19
CA GLY A 60 3.60 -15.86 -9.68
C GLY A 60 2.76 -15.27 -10.81
N ASN A 61 2.32 -16.14 -11.72
CA ASN A 61 1.56 -15.74 -12.91
C ASN A 61 0.02 -15.84 -12.69
N HIS A 62 -0.42 -16.27 -11.52
CA HIS A 62 -1.85 -16.46 -11.23
C HIS A 62 -2.36 -15.37 -10.29
N LEU A 63 -3.22 -14.50 -10.81
CA LEU A 63 -3.85 -13.40 -10.10
C LEU A 63 -4.48 -13.85 -8.76
N GLU A 64 -5.25 -14.92 -8.77
CA GLU A 64 -5.91 -15.45 -7.57
C GLU A 64 -4.91 -15.82 -6.46
N SER A 65 -3.77 -16.43 -6.82
CA SER A 65 -2.71 -16.76 -5.85
C SER A 65 -2.06 -15.50 -5.27
N MET A 66 -1.91 -14.47 -6.09
CA MET A 66 -1.35 -13.18 -5.66
C MET A 66 -2.31 -12.46 -4.70
N ILE A 67 -3.59 -12.40 -5.04
CA ILE A 67 -4.64 -11.81 -4.19
C ILE A 67 -4.69 -12.51 -2.84
N LYS A 68 -4.70 -13.84 -2.80
CA LYS A 68 -4.68 -14.62 -1.55
C LYS A 68 -3.47 -14.31 -0.66
N LYS A 69 -2.30 -14.04 -1.27
CA LYS A 69 -1.11 -13.63 -0.52
C LYS A 69 -1.25 -12.20 0.01
N ILE A 70 -1.80 -11.27 -0.77
CA ILE A 70 -2.07 -9.90 -0.33
C ILE A 70 -3.04 -9.91 0.85
N GLN A 71 -4.14 -10.66 0.76
CA GLN A 71 -5.11 -10.83 1.86
C GLN A 71 -4.46 -11.40 3.13
N LYS A 72 -3.53 -12.35 2.99
CA LYS A 72 -2.77 -12.88 4.14
C LYS A 72 -1.88 -11.81 4.77
N ILE A 73 -1.18 -11.01 3.97
CA ILE A 73 -0.34 -9.89 4.45
C ILE A 73 -1.21 -8.84 5.14
N GLU A 74 -2.34 -8.48 4.52
CA GLU A 74 -3.33 -7.58 5.11
C GLU A 74 -3.75 -8.07 6.49
N ASN A 75 -4.23 -9.33 6.59
CA ASN A 75 -4.67 -9.93 7.86
C ASN A 75 -3.55 -9.95 8.91
N GLN A 76 -2.31 -10.28 8.54
CA GLN A 76 -1.18 -10.27 9.47
C GLN A 76 -0.90 -8.86 10.01
N LEU A 77 -0.97 -7.84 9.16
CA LEU A 77 -0.72 -6.46 9.56
C LEU A 77 -1.89 -5.88 10.37
N MET A 78 -3.13 -6.22 10.03
CA MET A 78 -4.31 -5.87 10.84
C MET A 78 -4.23 -6.48 12.24
N LEU A 79 -3.87 -7.77 12.36
CA LEU A 79 -3.65 -8.44 13.64
C LEU A 79 -2.47 -7.82 14.42
N ALA A 80 -1.49 -7.25 13.75
CA ALA A 80 -0.42 -6.47 14.37
C ALA A 80 -0.83 -5.05 14.80
N GLY A 81 -2.11 -4.66 14.60
CA GLY A 81 -2.67 -3.39 15.09
C GLY A 81 -2.59 -2.21 14.12
N PHE A 82 -2.33 -2.46 12.84
CA PHE A 82 -2.45 -1.43 11.80
C PHE A 82 -3.91 -1.27 11.35
N ASP A 83 -4.27 -0.07 10.98
CA ASP A 83 -5.61 0.26 10.46
C ASP A 83 -5.65 0.22 8.92
N TYR A 84 -4.51 0.48 8.26
CA TYR A 84 -4.38 0.52 6.80
C TYR A 84 -3.01 0.05 6.33
N VAL A 85 -2.96 -0.52 5.13
CA VAL A 85 -1.75 -1.06 4.50
C VAL A 85 -1.59 -0.50 3.10
N SER A 86 -0.41 0.02 2.75
CA SER A 86 -0.04 0.33 1.37
C SER A 86 0.94 -0.73 0.86
N ILE A 87 0.62 -1.36 -0.26
CA ILE A 87 1.46 -2.41 -0.86
C ILE A 87 2.40 -1.90 -1.95
N GLY A 88 2.75 -0.63 -1.84
CA GLY A 88 3.76 0.02 -2.65
C GLY A 88 3.27 0.64 -3.93
N SER A 89 4.21 1.16 -4.70
CA SER A 89 3.97 1.90 -5.92
C SER A 89 4.43 1.11 -7.14
N LEU A 90 3.50 0.83 -8.05
CA LEU A 90 3.80 0.15 -9.30
C LEU A 90 4.54 1.07 -10.27
N SER A 91 5.59 0.54 -10.90
CA SER A 91 6.40 1.29 -11.87
C SER A 91 5.67 1.47 -13.19
N ALA A 92 5.85 2.64 -13.82
CA ALA A 92 5.38 2.91 -15.19
C ALA A 92 6.01 1.99 -16.25
N ASP A 93 7.08 1.27 -15.93
CA ASP A 93 7.71 0.28 -16.81
C ASP A 93 7.01 -1.10 -16.75
N ARG A 94 6.07 -1.27 -15.82
CA ARG A 94 5.34 -2.50 -15.59
C ARG A 94 3.83 -2.29 -15.75
N LEU A 95 3.43 -1.76 -16.91
CA LEU A 95 2.04 -1.44 -17.24
C LEU A 95 1.10 -2.66 -17.15
N ASP A 96 1.64 -3.86 -17.41
CA ASP A 96 0.94 -5.14 -17.26
C ASP A 96 0.34 -5.32 -15.85
N THR A 97 1.01 -4.77 -14.84
CA THR A 97 0.59 -4.89 -13.43
C THR A 97 -0.55 -3.94 -13.04
N PHE A 98 -0.78 -2.88 -13.80
CA PHE A 98 -1.82 -1.89 -13.45
C PHE A 98 -3.23 -2.48 -13.54
N SER A 99 -3.43 -3.45 -14.45
CA SER A 99 -4.70 -4.16 -14.59
C SER A 99 -5.10 -4.98 -13.34
N LEU A 100 -4.14 -5.25 -12.44
CA LEU A 100 -4.38 -6.00 -11.20
C LEU A 100 -4.99 -5.12 -10.09
N ILE A 101 -4.84 -3.79 -10.18
CA ILE A 101 -5.23 -2.86 -9.11
C ILE A 101 -6.72 -2.96 -8.76
N PRO A 102 -7.67 -2.94 -9.71
CA PRO A 102 -9.09 -3.04 -9.38
C PRO A 102 -9.44 -4.33 -8.65
N GLU A 103 -8.88 -5.46 -9.07
CA GLU A 103 -9.11 -6.75 -8.44
C GLU A 103 -8.53 -6.79 -7.01
N ILE A 104 -7.32 -6.23 -6.81
CA ILE A 104 -6.72 -6.16 -5.47
C ILE A 104 -7.62 -5.33 -4.54
N ILE A 105 -8.07 -4.16 -4.97
CA ILE A 105 -8.89 -3.27 -4.15
C ILE A 105 -10.28 -3.86 -3.90
N SER A 106 -10.87 -4.60 -4.86
CA SER A 106 -12.17 -5.26 -4.66
C SER A 106 -12.12 -6.44 -3.68
N GLU A 107 -10.97 -7.07 -3.55
CA GLU A 107 -10.77 -8.29 -2.75
C GLU A 107 -10.08 -8.03 -1.40
N THR A 108 -9.86 -6.76 -1.04
CA THR A 108 -9.24 -6.34 0.23
C THR A 108 -10.04 -5.20 0.87
N GLU A 109 -9.89 -5.00 2.19
CA GLU A 109 -10.66 -3.99 2.93
C GLU A 109 -9.85 -2.73 3.26
N THR A 110 -8.54 -2.88 3.48
CA THR A 110 -7.67 -1.84 4.04
C THR A 110 -6.44 -1.54 3.19
N VAL A 111 -6.33 -2.20 2.03
CA VAL A 111 -5.15 -2.13 1.17
C VAL A 111 -5.23 -0.95 0.22
N PHE A 112 -4.16 -0.14 0.23
CA PHE A 112 -3.93 0.94 -0.71
C PHE A 112 -2.89 0.54 -1.76
N VAL A 113 -3.12 0.94 -2.98
CA VAL A 113 -2.20 0.72 -4.12
C VAL A 113 -1.90 2.04 -4.79
N THR A 114 -0.69 2.22 -5.28
CA THR A 114 -0.31 3.39 -6.07
C THR A 114 0.37 2.99 -7.37
N ALA A 115 0.33 3.88 -8.37
CA ALA A 115 0.99 3.69 -9.64
C ALA A 115 1.71 4.96 -10.08
N GLN A 116 2.93 4.81 -10.59
CA GLN A 116 3.75 5.92 -11.07
C GLN A 116 3.34 6.32 -12.48
N MET A 117 3.20 7.64 -12.71
CA MET A 117 3.00 8.24 -14.03
C MET A 117 4.30 8.58 -14.73
N VAL A 118 5.43 8.47 -14.04
CA VAL A 118 6.77 8.80 -14.55
C VAL A 118 7.56 7.52 -14.80
N ASP A 119 8.51 7.60 -15.75
CA ASP A 119 9.44 6.51 -16.03
C ASP A 119 10.30 6.14 -14.80
N ALA A 120 11.00 5.00 -14.87
CA ALA A 120 11.85 4.53 -13.76
C ALA A 120 12.94 5.54 -13.37
N ASN A 121 13.42 6.35 -14.33
CA ASN A 121 14.40 7.41 -14.08
C ASN A 121 13.77 8.68 -13.51
N LYS A 122 12.43 8.74 -13.40
CA LYS A 122 11.65 9.89 -12.91
C LYS A 122 11.91 11.18 -13.68
N THR A 123 12.24 11.06 -14.96
CA THR A 123 12.59 12.18 -15.82
C THR A 123 11.48 12.62 -16.74
N THR A 124 10.65 11.66 -17.20
CA THR A 124 9.57 11.92 -18.16
C THR A 124 8.25 11.30 -17.74
N LEU A 125 7.17 11.98 -18.08
CA LEU A 125 5.81 11.42 -17.93
C LEU A 125 5.58 10.34 -19.00
N SER A 126 5.16 9.17 -18.59
CA SER A 126 4.73 8.10 -19.47
C SER A 126 3.26 8.30 -19.86
N ILE A 127 3.02 8.71 -21.09
CA ILE A 127 1.65 8.87 -21.63
C ILE A 127 0.89 7.53 -21.59
N GLN A 128 1.59 6.42 -21.80
CA GLN A 128 0.97 5.10 -21.72
C GLN A 128 0.55 4.77 -20.28
N ALA A 129 1.42 5.03 -19.29
CA ALA A 129 1.08 4.84 -17.87
C ALA A 129 -0.13 5.71 -17.46
N ILE A 130 -0.19 6.96 -17.92
CA ILE A 130 -1.32 7.86 -17.65
C ILE A 130 -2.63 7.28 -18.22
N LYS A 131 -2.62 6.72 -19.43
CA LYS A 131 -3.80 6.09 -20.04
C LYS A 131 -4.26 4.85 -19.26
N GLU A 132 -3.32 4.00 -18.85
CA GLU A 132 -3.65 2.80 -18.04
C GLU A 132 -4.18 3.21 -16.66
N ILE A 133 -3.59 4.21 -16.01
CA ILE A 133 -4.07 4.77 -14.74
C ILE A 133 -5.49 5.32 -14.88
N ALA A 134 -5.78 6.04 -15.96
CA ALA A 134 -7.13 6.54 -16.22
C ALA A 134 -8.14 5.37 -16.38
N SER A 135 -7.73 4.28 -17.02
CA SER A 135 -8.53 3.05 -17.11
C SER A 135 -8.77 2.42 -15.73
N VAL A 136 -7.74 2.37 -14.87
CA VAL A 136 -7.85 1.90 -13.48
C VAL A 136 -8.85 2.73 -12.70
N ILE A 137 -8.72 4.07 -12.70
CA ILE A 137 -9.64 4.99 -12.02
C ILE A 137 -11.09 4.76 -12.47
N LYS A 138 -11.31 4.61 -13.79
CA LYS A 138 -12.63 4.32 -14.34
C LYS A 138 -13.18 2.98 -13.85
N LYS A 139 -12.35 1.93 -13.79
CA LYS A 139 -12.79 0.62 -13.29
C LYS A 139 -13.12 0.69 -11.79
N LEU A 140 -12.28 1.34 -10.98
CA LEU A 140 -12.51 1.53 -9.55
C LEU A 140 -13.81 2.30 -9.28
N SER A 141 -14.14 3.32 -10.09
CA SER A 141 -15.38 4.07 -9.92
C SER A 141 -16.66 3.26 -10.18
N LEU A 142 -16.53 2.06 -10.75
CA LEU A 142 -17.66 1.17 -11.04
C LEU A 142 -17.81 0.06 -9.99
N LEU A 143 -16.88 -0.07 -9.03
CA LEU A 143 -16.93 -1.11 -8.00
C LEU A 143 -18.00 -0.84 -6.94
N ASP A 144 -18.37 0.42 -6.74
CA ASP A 144 -19.43 0.84 -5.82
C ASP A 144 -20.17 2.06 -6.36
N GLU A 145 -21.39 2.29 -5.86
CA GLU A 145 -22.28 3.37 -6.35
C GLU A 145 -21.71 4.78 -6.15
N ASN A 146 -20.83 4.97 -5.18
CA ASN A 146 -20.27 6.28 -4.83
C ASN A 146 -18.82 6.47 -5.33
N GLY A 147 -18.23 5.44 -5.96
CA GLY A 147 -16.84 5.45 -6.43
C GLY A 147 -15.81 5.50 -5.31
N PHE A 148 -16.15 5.07 -4.09
CA PHE A 148 -15.26 5.10 -2.92
C PHE A 148 -14.05 4.18 -3.05
N ALA A 149 -14.10 3.16 -3.91
CA ALA A 149 -12.94 2.34 -4.21
C ALA A 149 -11.72 3.16 -4.70
N ASN A 150 -11.97 4.31 -5.33
CA ASN A 150 -10.91 5.24 -5.73
C ASN A 150 -10.15 5.87 -4.54
N LEU A 151 -10.68 5.85 -3.32
CA LEU A 151 -9.97 6.33 -2.15
C LEU A 151 -8.77 5.45 -1.79
N PHE A 152 -8.75 4.19 -2.24
CA PHE A 152 -7.66 3.24 -2.01
C PHE A 152 -6.57 3.27 -3.08
N PHE A 153 -6.70 4.17 -4.05
CA PHE A 153 -5.75 4.30 -5.16
C PHE A 153 -5.19 5.73 -5.28
N ALA A 154 -3.91 5.85 -5.67
CA ALA A 154 -3.33 7.11 -6.10
C ALA A 154 -2.39 6.96 -7.30
N ALA A 155 -2.52 7.90 -8.24
CA ALA A 155 -1.55 8.13 -9.30
C ALA A 155 -0.45 9.06 -8.79
N LEU A 156 0.81 8.69 -8.99
CA LEU A 156 1.95 9.42 -8.46
C LEU A 156 2.84 10.00 -9.58
N ALA A 157 3.27 11.25 -9.38
CA ALA A 157 4.30 11.88 -10.18
C ALA A 157 5.32 12.54 -9.24
N ASN A 158 6.59 12.16 -9.35
CA ASN A 158 7.68 12.71 -8.54
C ASN A 158 7.48 12.60 -7.02
N VAL A 159 6.75 11.59 -6.56
CA VAL A 159 6.60 11.28 -5.15
C VAL A 159 7.70 10.29 -4.75
N PRO A 160 8.66 10.68 -3.88
CA PRO A 160 9.71 9.77 -3.43
C PRO A 160 9.17 8.72 -2.43
N PRO A 161 9.88 7.59 -2.24
CA PRO A 161 9.58 6.66 -1.16
C PRO A 161 9.79 7.31 0.22
N GLY A 162 9.15 6.77 1.24
CA GLY A 162 9.28 7.26 2.62
C GLY A 162 8.35 8.41 2.99
N ILE A 163 7.46 8.85 2.10
CA ILE A 163 6.42 9.83 2.44
C ILE A 163 5.33 9.14 3.27
N PRO A 164 5.01 9.63 4.50
CA PRO A 164 4.13 8.92 5.43
C PRO A 164 2.63 9.10 5.15
N PHE A 165 2.25 9.50 3.96
CA PHE A 165 0.88 9.84 3.59
C PHE A 165 0.26 8.76 2.70
N LEU A 166 -0.69 7.97 3.23
CA LEU A 166 -1.49 7.07 2.41
C LEU A 166 -2.57 7.87 1.65
N PRO A 167 -2.84 7.51 0.39
CA PRO A 167 -2.32 6.32 -0.33
C PRO A 167 -0.93 6.46 -0.95
N ALA A 168 -0.28 7.61 -0.91
CA ALA A 168 1.00 7.87 -1.59
C ALA A 168 2.23 7.20 -0.94
N ALA A 169 2.08 6.65 0.28
CA ALA A 169 3.19 6.04 1.02
C ALA A 169 3.64 4.72 0.41
N TYR A 170 4.93 4.58 0.20
CA TYR A 170 5.56 3.32 -0.17
C TYR A 170 7.03 3.28 0.29
N GLN A 171 7.56 2.08 0.47
CA GLN A 171 8.95 1.83 0.78
C GLN A 171 9.76 1.63 -0.52
N SER A 172 11.02 2.02 -0.52
CA SER A 172 11.95 1.69 -1.59
C SER A 172 12.22 0.18 -1.67
N SER A 173 12.39 -0.34 -2.89
CA SER A 173 12.79 -1.74 -3.12
C SER A 173 14.22 -2.03 -2.68
N THR A 174 15.05 -1.01 -2.55
CA THR A 174 16.44 -1.11 -2.11
C THR A 174 16.55 -0.77 -0.63
N VAL A 175 16.80 -1.78 0.18
CA VAL A 175 17.35 -1.66 1.54
C VAL A 175 18.69 -2.36 1.56
#